data_450ae1a497593aaf1783624886b34d1d
#
_entry.id   450ae1a497593aaf1783624886b34d1d
#
_cell.length_a   1.000
_cell.length_b   1.000
_cell.length_c   1.000
_cell.angle_alpha   90.00
_cell.angle_beta   90.00
_cell.angle_gamma   90.00
#
_symmetry.space_group_name_H-M   'P 1'
#
loop_
_entity.id
_entity.type
_entity.pdbx_description
1 polymer ?
#
loop_
_entity_poly.entity_id
_entity_poly.type
_entity_poly.pdbx_seq_one_letter_code
_entity_poly.pdbx_strand_id
1 'polypeptide(L)' 'MDLHLHDRVELKKQHPCGSTTWEVLRVGMDIKLKCLGCGHEMMLPRSKAEKSIRRILTGEEKHGS' A
#
# COMPACT_ATOMS: atom_id res chain seq x y z
N MET A 1 -1.54 -8.57 -9.39
CA MET A 1 -1.33 -7.17 -8.93
C MET A 1 0.16 -6.91 -8.84
N ASP A 2 0.62 -5.87 -9.51
CA ASP A 2 2.05 -5.53 -9.55
C ASP A 2 2.34 -4.39 -8.60
N LEU A 3 3.05 -4.71 -7.53
CA LEU A 3 3.47 -3.71 -6.55
C LEU A 3 4.93 -3.37 -6.77
N HIS A 4 5.25 -2.09 -6.65
CA HIS A 4 6.61 -1.61 -6.81
C HIS A 4 7.00 -0.77 -5.60
N LEU A 5 8.30 -0.65 -5.39
CA LEU A 5 8.82 0.15 -4.31
C LEU A 5 8.31 1.58 -4.43
N HIS A 6 7.87 2.14 -3.30
CA HIS A 6 7.36 3.50 -3.21
C HIS A 6 6.01 3.72 -3.88
N ASP A 7 5.34 2.67 -4.31
CA ASP A 7 3.97 2.81 -4.78
C ASP A 7 3.07 3.22 -3.62
N ARG A 8 2.08 4.05 -3.92
CA ARG A 8 1.05 4.37 -2.95
C ARG A 8 -0.17 3.51 -3.23
N VAL A 9 -0.71 2.96 -2.16
CA VAL A 9 -1.86 2.06 -2.27
C VAL A 9 -2.92 2.48 -1.27
N GLU A 10 -4.16 2.15 -1.59
CA GLU A 10 -5.28 2.38 -0.70
C GLU A 10 -5.75 1.04 -0.18
N LEU A 11 -5.85 0.90 1.14
CA LEU A 11 -6.30 -0.34 1.74
C LEU A 11 -7.81 -0.33 1.94
N LYS A 12 -8.39 -1.53 2.01
CA LYS A 12 -9.84 -1.67 2.17
C LYS A 12 -10.29 -1.21 3.54
N LYS A 13 -9.45 -1.39 4.56
CA LYS A 13 -9.78 -1.00 5.92
C LYS A 13 -9.08 0.30 6.27
N GLN A 14 -9.80 1.18 6.94
CA GLN A 14 -9.23 2.43 7.40
C GLN A 14 -8.37 2.17 8.64
N HIS A 15 -7.18 2.78 8.65
CA HIS A 15 -6.30 2.68 9.80
C HIS A 15 -6.89 3.50 10.96
N PRO A 16 -6.61 3.12 12.22
CA PRO A 16 -7.14 3.90 13.36
C PRO A 16 -6.82 5.38 13.33
N CYS A 17 -5.75 5.79 12.66
CA CYS A 17 -5.42 7.21 12.53
C CYS A 17 -6.29 7.94 11.50
N GLY A 18 -7.15 7.23 10.80
CA GLY A 18 -8.06 7.83 9.83
C GLY A 18 -7.60 7.75 8.40
N SER A 19 -6.38 7.31 8.14
CA SER A 19 -5.85 7.26 6.79
C SER A 19 -6.05 5.88 6.17
N THR A 20 -6.31 5.85 4.87
CA THR A 20 -6.37 4.59 4.12
C THR A 20 -5.21 4.48 3.12
N THR A 21 -4.38 5.51 3.02
CA THR A 21 -3.29 5.55 2.05
C THR A 21 -2.00 5.06 2.68
N TRP A 22 -1.32 4.16 1.98
CA TRP A 22 -0.09 3.54 2.45
C TRP A 22 0.95 3.58 1.34
N GLU A 23 2.21 3.64 1.73
CA GLU A 23 3.33 3.60 0.79
C GLU A 23 4.03 2.25 0.90
N VAL A 24 4.36 1.66 -0.24
CA VAL A 24 5.08 0.39 -0.28
C VAL A 24 6.55 0.65 -0.05
N LEU A 25 7.08 0.13 1.07
CA LEU A 25 8.48 0.31 1.43
C LEU A 25 9.34 -0.88 1.03
N ARG A 26 8.73 -2.04 0.83
CA ARG A 26 9.48 -3.24 0.46
C ARG A 26 8.59 -4.17 -0.34
N VAL A 27 9.17 -4.73 -1.39
CA VAL A 27 8.47 -5.68 -2.25
C VAL A 27 9.28 -6.96 -2.30
N GLY A 28 8.64 -8.08 -2.03
CA GLY A 28 9.28 -9.38 -2.03
C GLY A 28 8.25 -10.43 -1.66
N MET A 29 8.68 -11.44 -0.93
CA MET A 29 7.73 -12.42 -0.42
C MET A 29 6.79 -11.78 0.60
N ASP A 30 7.28 -10.77 1.30
CA ASP A 30 6.48 -9.94 2.20
C ASP A 30 6.45 -8.54 1.67
N ILE A 31 5.35 -7.85 1.94
CA ILE A 31 5.19 -6.45 1.53
C ILE A 31 5.20 -5.59 2.79
N LYS A 32 6.08 -4.59 2.82
CA LYS A 32 6.14 -3.66 3.93
C LYS A 32 5.43 -2.38 3.54
N LEU A 33 4.51 -1.95 4.37
CA LEU A 33 3.67 -0.78 4.11
C LEU A 33 3.85 0.25 5.21
N LYS A 34 3.81 1.52 4.82
CA LYS A 34 3.88 2.63 5.77
C LYS A 34 2.62 3.47 5.63
N CYS A 35 1.93 3.68 6.74
CA CYS A 35 0.76 4.53 6.76
C CYS A 35 1.18 5.98 6.59
N LEU A 36 0.66 6.65 5.58
CA LEU A 36 1.06 8.03 5.31
C LEU A 36 0.40 9.01 6.26
N GLY A 37 -0.60 8.55 7.00
CA GLY A 37 -1.27 9.43 7.97
C GLY A 37 -0.50 9.57 9.28
N CYS A 38 0.00 8.45 9.81
CA CYS A 38 0.67 8.46 11.12
C CYS A 38 2.09 7.91 11.10
N GLY A 39 2.53 7.36 9.97
CA GLY A 39 3.87 6.81 9.86
C GLY A 39 4.04 5.40 10.37
N HIS A 40 2.94 4.74 10.75
CA HIS A 40 3.00 3.37 11.23
C HIS A 40 3.43 2.44 10.10
N GLU A 41 4.34 1.51 10.41
CA GLU A 41 4.81 0.53 9.44
C GLU A 41 4.32 -0.86 9.81
N MET A 42 3.95 -1.63 8.80
CA MET A 42 3.58 -3.02 9.02
C MET A 42 4.07 -3.87 7.86
N MET A 43 4.19 -5.18 8.12
CA MET A 43 4.62 -6.12 7.10
C MET A 43 3.60 -7.23 6.99
N LEU A 44 3.23 -7.58 5.76
CA LEU A 44 2.25 -8.62 5.48
C LEU A 44 2.81 -9.56 4.43
N PRO A 45 2.44 -10.85 4.48
CA PRO A 45 2.72 -11.74 3.37
C PRO A 45 2.11 -11.16 2.10
N ARG A 46 2.78 -11.37 0.97
CA ARG A 46 2.35 -10.76 -0.28
C ARG A 46 0.89 -11.08 -0.61
N SER A 47 0.48 -12.33 -0.46
CA SER A 47 -0.90 -12.70 -0.77
C SER A 47 -1.90 -11.94 0.07
N LYS A 48 -1.57 -11.75 1.36
CA LYS A 48 -2.46 -11.03 2.26
C LYS A 48 -2.47 -9.54 1.93
N ALA A 49 -1.31 -8.99 1.58
CA ALA A 49 -1.22 -7.59 1.21
C ALA A 49 -2.07 -7.31 -0.03
N GLU A 50 -1.98 -8.18 -1.04
CA GLU A 50 -2.77 -8.00 -2.25
C GLU A 50 -4.26 -8.03 -1.98
N LYS A 51 -4.68 -8.90 -1.05
CA LYS A 51 -6.10 -8.97 -0.69
C LYS A 51 -6.54 -7.74 0.08
N SER A 52 -5.64 -7.11 0.80
CA SER A 52 -5.96 -5.94 1.62
C SER A 52 -5.96 -4.65 0.81
N ILE A 53 -5.29 -4.63 -0.32
CA ILE A 53 -5.18 -3.42 -1.14
C ILE A 53 -6.43 -3.27 -2.00
N ARG A 54 -7.02 -2.10 -1.92
CA ARG A 54 -8.20 -1.77 -2.71
C ARG A 54 -7.81 -1.29 -4.10
N ARG A 55 -6.77 -0.46 -4.18
CA ARG A 55 -6.27 0.06 -5.45
C ARG A 55 -4.85 0.56 -5.29
N ILE A 56 -4.15 0.66 -6.40
CA ILE A 56 -2.81 1.24 -6.46
C ILE A 56 -2.95 2.63 -7.04
N LEU A 57 -2.62 3.65 -6.23
CA LEU A 57 -2.87 5.03 -6.61
C LEU A 57 -1.83 5.56 -7.58
N THR A 58 -0.56 5.23 -7.35
CA THR A 58 0.51 5.75 -8.21
C THR A 58 0.45 5.20 -9.62
N GLY A 59 0.01 3.95 -9.76
CA GLY A 59 -0.13 3.37 -11.08
C GLY A 59 -1.12 4.13 -11.94
N GLU A 60 -2.20 4.57 -11.32
CA GLU A 60 -3.22 5.34 -12.03
C GLU A 60 -2.71 6.69 -12.45
N GLU A 61 -1.90 7.31 -11.60
CA GLU A 61 -1.36 8.62 -11.92
C GLU A 61 -0.46 8.58 -13.15
N LYS A 62 0.38 7.57 -13.23
CA LYS A 62 1.26 7.45 -14.38
C LYS A 62 0.47 7.24 -15.65
N HIS A 63 -0.58 6.47 -15.54
CA HIS A 63 -1.42 6.17 -16.68
C HIS A 63 -2.17 7.41 -17.15
N GLY A 64 -2.54 8.25 -16.22
CA GLY A 64 -3.31 9.43 -16.55
C GLY A 64 -2.54 10.51 -17.26
N SER A 65 -1.24 10.42 -17.24
CA SER A 65 -0.41 11.46 -17.87
C SER A 65 -0.19 11.22 -19.36
#